data_3559ca0116db5d98374f7707e65fe280
#
_entry.id   3559ca0116db5d98374f7707e65fe280
#
_cell.length_a   1.000
_cell.length_b   1.000
_cell.length_c   1.000
_cell.angle_alpha   90.00
_cell.angle_beta   90.00
_cell.angle_gamma   90.00
#
_symmetry.space_group_name_H-M   'P 1'
#
loop_
_entity.id
_entity.type
_entity.pdbx_description
1 polymer ?
#
loop_
_entity_poly.entity_id
_entity_poly.type
_entity_poly.pdbx_seq_one_letter_code
_entity_poly.pdbx_strand_id
1 'polypeptide(L)'
;MNWKWIATIQIIAAGIGTACLAGYCLQQAMTPFRVFSLVFALASLGLWTAARIQLGQSFSIAPKATALVTRGIYSKIRNPIYVFSATWIAGLALALGKPIALLLVIPLIPLQAARARRESHVLEAKFGEEYREYRRKTWF
;
A
#
# COMPACT_ATOMS: atom_id res chain seq x y z
N MET A 1 11.86 8.53 -17.00
CA MET A 1 10.97 9.27 -16.07
C MET A 1 11.52 9.10 -14.66
N ASN A 2 11.78 10.21 -13.95
CA ASN A 2 12.45 10.18 -12.63
C ASN A 2 11.48 9.55 -11.59
N TRP A 3 11.91 8.51 -10.85
CA TRP A 3 11.12 7.79 -9.85
C TRP A 3 10.50 8.72 -8.80
N LYS A 4 11.20 9.82 -8.45
CA LYS A 4 10.72 10.84 -7.50
C LYS A 4 9.41 11.45 -7.97
N TRP A 5 9.32 11.82 -9.24
CA TRP A 5 8.10 12.39 -9.82
C TRP A 5 6.93 11.40 -9.80
N ILE A 6 7.19 10.14 -10.14
CA ILE A 6 6.16 9.10 -10.11
C ILE A 6 5.64 8.91 -8.68
N ALA A 7 6.54 8.77 -7.70
CA ALA A 7 6.15 8.61 -6.31
C ALA A 7 5.38 9.84 -5.81
N THR A 8 5.85 11.05 -6.11
CA THR A 8 5.19 12.30 -5.70
C THR A 8 3.79 12.41 -6.31
N ILE A 9 3.63 12.16 -7.61
CA ILE A 9 2.32 12.21 -8.29
C ILE A 9 1.35 11.20 -7.65
N GLN A 10 1.80 9.99 -7.35
CA GLN A 10 0.95 8.96 -6.75
C GLN A 10 0.54 9.34 -5.32
N ILE A 11 1.45 9.90 -4.51
CA ILE A 11 1.16 10.35 -3.15
C ILE A 11 0.15 11.53 -3.19
N ILE A 12 0.36 12.49 -4.08
CA ILE A 12 -0.54 13.63 -4.24
C ILE A 12 -1.92 13.15 -4.71
N ALA A 13 -1.98 12.30 -5.72
CA ALA A 13 -3.25 11.77 -6.24
C ALA A 13 -4.02 10.98 -5.17
N ALA A 14 -3.32 10.14 -4.40
CA ALA A 14 -3.91 9.41 -3.27
C ALA A 14 -4.43 10.37 -2.19
N GLY A 15 -3.66 11.40 -1.84
CA GLY A 15 -4.06 12.42 -0.88
C GLY A 15 -5.29 13.20 -1.32
N ILE A 16 -5.31 13.69 -2.56
CA ILE A 16 -6.46 14.42 -3.13
C ILE A 16 -7.69 13.51 -3.17
N GLY A 17 -7.58 12.30 -3.68
CA GLY A 17 -8.69 11.34 -3.73
C GLY A 17 -9.25 11.04 -2.33
N THR A 18 -8.37 10.87 -1.33
CA THR A 18 -8.78 10.66 0.06
C THR A 18 -9.47 11.89 0.64
N ALA A 19 -8.95 13.09 0.39
CA ALA A 19 -9.57 14.35 0.84
C ALA A 19 -10.95 14.56 0.23
N CYS A 20 -11.13 14.30 -1.05
CA CYS A 20 -12.43 14.39 -1.73
C CYS A 20 -13.43 13.40 -1.14
N LEU A 21 -13.03 12.14 -0.93
CA LEU A 21 -13.89 11.13 -0.32
C LEU A 21 -14.21 11.44 1.15
N ALA A 22 -13.23 11.90 1.92
CA ALA A 22 -13.45 12.33 3.30
C ALA A 22 -14.43 13.52 3.34
N GLY A 23 -14.26 14.52 2.47
CA GLY A 23 -15.18 15.66 2.34
C GLY A 23 -16.60 15.21 2.01
N TYR A 24 -16.77 14.26 1.10
CA TYR A 24 -18.07 13.65 0.83
C TYR A 24 -18.65 12.93 2.06
N CYS A 25 -17.83 12.15 2.77
CA CYS A 25 -18.26 11.44 3.98
C CYS A 25 -18.68 12.40 5.11
N LEU A 26 -18.01 13.56 5.23
CA LEU A 26 -18.35 14.59 6.23
C LEU A 26 -19.72 15.24 6.00
N GLN A 27 -20.23 15.22 4.77
CA GLN A 27 -21.58 15.69 4.44
C GLN A 27 -22.68 14.69 4.79
N GLN A 28 -22.28 13.47 5.15
CA GLN A 28 -23.20 12.39 5.55
C GLN A 28 -23.25 12.29 7.08
N ALA A 29 -24.25 11.56 7.61
CA ALA A 29 -24.33 11.29 9.04
C ALA A 29 -23.04 10.62 9.55
N MET A 30 -22.36 11.25 10.51
CA MET A 30 -21.11 10.77 11.10
C MET A 30 -21.40 9.76 12.19
N THR A 31 -21.48 8.48 11.80
CA THR A 31 -21.58 7.39 12.75
C THR A 31 -20.19 7.04 13.34
N PRO A 32 -20.10 6.48 14.56
CA PRO A 32 -18.82 6.02 15.14
C PRO A 32 -18.06 5.07 14.21
N PHE A 33 -18.78 4.20 13.50
CA PHE A 33 -18.20 3.29 12.50
C PHE A 33 -17.56 4.04 11.32
N ARG A 34 -18.21 5.10 10.81
CA ARG A 34 -17.68 5.92 9.73
C ARG A 34 -16.42 6.69 10.17
N VAL A 35 -16.45 7.25 11.37
CA VAL A 35 -15.27 7.92 11.96
C VAL A 35 -14.11 6.95 12.07
N PHE A 36 -14.33 5.76 12.64
CA PHE A 36 -13.30 4.72 12.74
C PHE A 36 -12.74 4.35 11.36
N SER A 37 -13.61 4.15 10.36
CA SER A 37 -13.20 3.78 9.01
C SER A 37 -12.34 4.85 8.33
N LEU A 38 -12.68 6.14 8.52
CA LEU A 38 -11.89 7.27 8.02
C LEU A 38 -10.52 7.35 8.70
N VAL A 39 -10.48 7.24 10.03
CA VAL A 39 -9.22 7.23 10.79
C VAL A 39 -8.33 6.07 10.35
N PHE A 40 -8.91 4.88 10.20
CA PHE A 40 -8.22 3.69 9.72
C PHE A 40 -7.66 3.89 8.29
N ALA A 41 -8.44 4.50 7.39
CA ALA A 41 -8.00 4.81 6.04
C ALA A 41 -6.84 5.83 6.04
N LEU A 42 -6.93 6.90 6.83
CA LEU A 42 -5.88 7.92 6.95
C LEU A 42 -4.58 7.34 7.53
N ALA A 43 -4.67 6.51 8.58
CA ALA A 43 -3.52 5.83 9.15
C ALA A 43 -2.84 4.91 8.11
N SER A 44 -3.65 4.13 7.36
CA SER A 44 -3.16 3.25 6.29
C SER A 44 -2.50 4.04 5.16
N LEU A 45 -3.05 5.19 4.76
CA LEU A 45 -2.46 6.09 3.77
C LEU A 45 -1.11 6.65 4.25
N GLY A 46 -0.99 7.03 5.52
CA GLY A 46 0.26 7.49 6.13
C GLY A 46 1.34 6.40 6.09
N LEU A 47 0.99 5.16 6.48
CA LEU A 47 1.90 4.02 6.43
C LEU A 47 2.27 3.64 4.99
N TRP A 48 1.34 3.71 4.05
CA TRP A 48 1.61 3.51 2.63
C TRP A 48 2.60 4.55 2.09
N THR A 49 2.37 5.82 2.43
CA THR A 49 3.27 6.93 2.04
C THR A 49 4.67 6.73 2.62
N ALA A 50 4.77 6.37 3.90
CA ALA A 50 6.05 6.10 4.54
C ALA A 50 6.77 4.91 3.88
N ALA A 51 6.07 3.82 3.59
CA ALA A 51 6.61 2.67 2.86
C ALA A 51 7.11 3.07 1.46
N ARG A 52 6.36 3.92 0.76
CA ARG A 52 6.73 4.46 -0.57
C ARG A 52 8.04 5.26 -0.51
N ILE A 53 8.15 6.15 0.48
CA ILE A 53 9.36 6.99 0.66
C ILE A 53 10.56 6.09 1.02
N GLN A 54 10.38 5.11 1.91
CA GLN A 54 11.45 4.19 2.32
C GLN A 54 11.95 3.31 1.17
N LEU A 55 11.05 2.87 0.28
CA LEU A 55 11.44 2.11 -0.90
C LEU A 55 12.26 2.95 -1.89
N GLY A 56 11.96 4.23 -1.99
CA GLY A 56 12.74 5.23 -2.73
C GLY A 56 13.06 4.81 -4.17
N GLN A 57 14.34 4.85 -4.50
CA GLN A 57 14.84 4.51 -5.86
C GLN A 57 14.70 3.03 -6.22
N SER A 58 14.55 2.15 -5.23
CA SER A 58 14.35 0.71 -5.45
C SER A 58 12.97 0.39 -6.00
N PHE A 59 12.05 1.38 -5.99
CA PHE A 59 10.72 1.21 -6.57
C PHE A 59 10.79 1.21 -8.10
N SER A 60 10.25 0.15 -8.70
CA SER A 60 9.99 0.06 -10.14
C SER A 60 8.55 -0.42 -10.37
N ILE A 61 7.88 0.17 -11.38
CA ILE A 61 6.55 -0.30 -11.83
C ILE A 61 6.67 -1.69 -12.45
N ALA A 62 7.79 -1.97 -13.13
CA ALA A 62 8.16 -3.31 -13.52
C ALA A 62 8.99 -3.97 -12.40
N PRO A 63 8.90 -5.28 -12.17
CA PRO A 63 9.69 -5.98 -11.17
C PRO A 63 11.18 -5.97 -11.58
N LYS A 64 11.87 -4.89 -11.18
CA LYS A 64 13.33 -4.74 -11.33
C LYS A 64 13.93 -4.66 -9.96
N ALA A 65 14.67 -5.69 -9.58
CA ALA A 65 15.41 -5.72 -8.34
C ALA A 65 16.62 -4.78 -8.43
N THR A 66 16.45 -3.50 -8.04
CA THR A 66 17.57 -2.54 -8.01
C THR A 66 18.37 -2.64 -6.71
N ALA A 67 17.67 -2.77 -5.56
CA ALA A 67 18.28 -2.99 -4.26
C ALA A 67 17.29 -3.70 -3.33
N LEU A 68 17.80 -4.48 -2.38
CA LEU A 68 17.00 -5.09 -1.32
C LEU A 68 16.86 -4.10 -0.16
N VAL A 69 15.63 -3.63 0.08
CA VAL A 69 15.34 -2.70 1.18
C VAL A 69 14.84 -3.51 2.37
N THR A 70 15.63 -3.55 3.45
CA THR A 70 15.36 -4.37 4.65
C THR A 70 15.18 -3.55 5.93
N ARG A 71 15.14 -2.21 5.82
CA ARG A 71 15.07 -1.27 6.96
C ARG A 71 13.69 -0.66 7.14
N GLY A 72 13.44 -0.07 8.31
CA GLY A 72 12.19 0.62 8.62
C GLY A 72 11.00 -0.33 8.60
N ILE A 73 9.91 0.05 7.91
CA ILE A 73 8.71 -0.79 7.77
C ILE A 73 9.04 -2.12 7.09
N TYR A 74 9.99 -2.12 6.15
CA TYR A 74 10.45 -3.31 5.43
C TYR A 74 11.22 -4.31 6.32
N SER A 75 11.66 -3.93 7.51
CA SER A 75 12.27 -4.87 8.45
C SER A 75 11.28 -5.87 9.06
N LYS A 76 9.99 -5.56 9.03
CA LYS A 76 8.91 -6.40 9.59
C LYS A 76 7.95 -6.91 8.54
N ILE A 77 7.60 -6.08 7.57
CA ILE A 77 6.64 -6.39 6.50
C ILE A 77 7.38 -6.35 5.17
N ARG A 78 7.39 -7.46 4.44
CA ARG A 78 8.12 -7.58 3.17
C ARG A 78 7.50 -6.76 2.04
N ASN A 79 6.16 -6.71 2.01
CA ASN A 79 5.40 -6.02 0.97
C ASN A 79 4.46 -4.94 1.55
N PRO A 80 4.96 -3.95 2.31
CA PRO A 80 4.12 -3.02 3.04
C PRO A 80 3.26 -2.14 2.13
N ILE A 81 3.73 -1.80 0.93
CA ILE A 81 2.97 -1.02 -0.05
C ILE A 81 1.68 -1.75 -0.43
N TYR A 82 1.73 -3.06 -0.63
CA TYR A 82 0.54 -3.85 -1.00
C TYR A 82 -0.43 -3.98 0.16
N VAL A 83 0.07 -4.22 1.37
CA VAL A 83 -0.76 -4.32 2.57
C VAL A 83 -1.48 -3.00 2.83
N PHE A 84 -0.72 -1.90 2.93
CA PHE A 84 -1.29 -0.61 3.30
C PHE A 84 -2.15 0.02 2.21
N SER A 85 -1.91 -0.26 0.93
CA SER A 85 -2.84 0.17 -0.12
C SER A 85 -4.18 -0.58 -0.05
N ALA A 86 -4.17 -1.88 0.23
CA ALA A 86 -5.40 -2.65 0.39
C ALA A 86 -6.21 -2.20 1.60
N THR A 87 -5.56 -2.00 2.77
CA THR A 87 -6.23 -1.52 3.98
C THR A 87 -6.74 -0.09 3.85
N TRP A 88 -6.01 0.78 3.15
CA TRP A 88 -6.43 2.14 2.84
C TRP A 88 -7.70 2.16 1.98
N ILE A 89 -7.72 1.42 0.86
CA ILE A 89 -8.89 1.35 -0.02
C ILE A 89 -10.07 0.70 0.70
N ALA A 90 -9.84 -0.34 1.51
CA ALA A 90 -10.88 -0.96 2.31
C ALA A 90 -11.47 0.03 3.33
N GLY A 91 -10.64 0.80 4.02
CA GLY A 91 -11.09 1.83 4.96
C GLY A 91 -11.95 2.90 4.29
N LEU A 92 -11.57 3.37 3.10
CA LEU A 92 -12.39 4.31 2.32
C LEU A 92 -13.72 3.68 1.87
N ALA A 93 -13.71 2.43 1.41
CA ALA A 93 -14.92 1.71 1.02
C ALA A 93 -15.91 1.56 2.19
N LEU A 94 -15.39 1.24 3.38
CA LEU A 94 -16.19 1.17 4.62
C LEU A 94 -16.74 2.54 5.01
N ALA A 95 -15.95 3.60 4.90
CA ALA A 95 -16.38 4.96 5.22
C ALA A 95 -17.51 5.46 4.33
N LEU A 96 -17.58 5.02 3.07
CA LEU A 96 -18.70 5.31 2.17
C LEU A 96 -20.03 4.73 2.66
N GLY A 97 -20.01 3.72 3.56
CA GLY A 97 -21.21 3.07 4.08
C GLY A 97 -22.00 2.28 3.02
N LYS A 98 -21.36 1.98 1.89
CA LYS A 98 -21.96 1.20 0.78
C LYS A 98 -21.25 -0.13 0.67
N PRO A 99 -21.88 -1.26 1.04
CA PRO A 99 -21.21 -2.57 1.01
C PRO A 99 -20.72 -2.96 -0.40
N ILE A 100 -21.38 -2.45 -1.45
CA ILE A 100 -20.94 -2.69 -2.83
C ILE A 100 -19.53 -2.13 -3.09
N ALA A 101 -19.10 -1.09 -2.37
CA ALA A 101 -17.75 -0.55 -2.51
C ALA A 101 -16.67 -1.55 -2.07
N LEU A 102 -16.99 -2.49 -1.18
CA LEU A 102 -16.08 -3.57 -0.78
C LEU A 102 -15.82 -4.58 -1.91
N LEU A 103 -16.76 -4.72 -2.87
CA LEU A 103 -16.56 -5.58 -4.03
C LEU A 103 -15.36 -5.13 -4.87
N LEU A 104 -14.99 -3.84 -4.81
CA LEU A 104 -13.79 -3.31 -5.48
C LEU A 104 -12.50 -3.77 -4.80
N VAL A 105 -12.55 -4.12 -3.51
CA VAL A 105 -11.39 -4.58 -2.75
C VAL A 105 -11.11 -6.07 -2.99
N ILE A 106 -12.14 -6.87 -3.23
CA ILE A 106 -12.03 -8.31 -3.44
C ILE A 106 -11.01 -8.67 -4.55
N PRO A 107 -11.10 -8.11 -5.77
CA PRO A 107 -10.14 -8.43 -6.83
C PRO A 107 -8.74 -7.83 -6.58
N LEU A 108 -8.64 -6.78 -5.75
CA LEU A 108 -7.34 -6.18 -5.41
C LEU A 108 -6.44 -7.15 -4.64
N ILE A 109 -6.98 -7.95 -3.73
CA ILE A 109 -6.22 -8.87 -2.88
C ILE A 109 -5.43 -9.88 -3.73
N PRO A 110 -6.07 -10.69 -4.61
CA PRO A 110 -5.33 -11.64 -5.43
C PRO A 110 -4.39 -10.96 -6.43
N LEU A 111 -4.77 -9.78 -6.96
CA LEU A 111 -3.92 -9.03 -7.87
C LEU A 111 -2.63 -8.57 -7.17
N GLN A 112 -2.73 -8.03 -5.96
CA GLN A 112 -1.59 -7.60 -5.17
C GLN A 112 -0.74 -8.78 -4.70
N ALA A 113 -1.37 -9.90 -4.30
CA ALA A 113 -0.65 -11.12 -3.95
C ALA A 113 0.14 -11.68 -5.16
N ALA A 114 -0.44 -11.66 -6.36
CA ALA A 114 0.25 -12.07 -7.58
C ALA A 114 1.45 -11.17 -7.90
N ARG A 115 1.30 -9.85 -7.73
CA ARG A 115 2.41 -8.88 -7.88
C ARG A 115 3.51 -9.13 -6.86
N ALA A 116 3.17 -9.29 -5.58
CA ALA A 116 4.12 -9.57 -4.51
C ALA A 116 4.90 -10.86 -4.76
N ARG A 117 4.24 -11.91 -5.26
CA ARG A 117 4.90 -13.18 -5.64
C ARG A 117 5.89 -12.99 -6.79
N ARG A 118 5.50 -12.26 -7.85
CA ARG A 118 6.41 -11.97 -8.98
C ARG A 118 7.62 -11.17 -8.54
N GLU A 119 7.42 -10.16 -7.70
CA GLU A 119 8.50 -9.37 -7.12
C GLU A 119 9.43 -10.23 -6.25
N SER A 120 8.88 -11.12 -5.42
CA SER A 120 9.64 -12.08 -4.62
C SER A 120 10.52 -12.99 -5.48
N HIS A 121 10.01 -13.50 -6.60
CA HIS A 121 10.81 -14.34 -7.52
C HIS A 121 11.98 -13.56 -8.14
N VAL A 122 11.74 -12.32 -8.57
CA VAL A 122 12.80 -11.46 -9.14
C VAL A 122 13.86 -11.11 -8.09
N LEU A 123 13.44 -10.81 -6.86
CA LEU A 123 14.36 -10.52 -5.76
C LEU A 123 15.16 -11.78 -5.36
N GLU A 124 14.53 -12.94 -5.28
CA GLU A 124 15.20 -14.19 -4.96
C GLU A 124 16.20 -14.60 -6.06
N ALA A 125 15.85 -14.42 -7.33
CA ALA A 125 16.74 -14.68 -8.46
C ALA A 125 17.98 -13.77 -8.45
N LYS A 126 17.83 -12.51 -7.96
CA LYS A 126 18.94 -11.55 -7.93
C LYS A 126 19.78 -11.61 -6.67
N PHE A 127 19.16 -11.75 -5.50
CA PHE A 127 19.83 -11.65 -4.19
C PHE A 127 20.01 -13.01 -3.51
N GLY A 128 19.46 -14.09 -4.06
CA GLY A 128 19.68 -15.46 -3.60
C GLY A 128 19.44 -15.66 -2.11
N GLU A 129 20.48 -16.10 -1.38
CA GLU A 129 20.38 -16.44 0.05
C GLU A 129 20.10 -15.21 0.94
N GLU A 130 20.62 -14.04 0.57
CA GLU A 130 20.33 -12.79 1.29
C GLU A 130 18.81 -12.50 1.33
N TYR A 131 18.14 -12.70 0.20
CA TYR A 131 16.68 -12.55 0.13
C TYR A 131 15.94 -13.62 0.93
N ARG A 132 16.41 -14.87 0.91
CA ARG A 132 15.81 -15.98 1.69
C ARG A 132 15.91 -15.73 3.18
N GLU A 133 17.05 -15.22 3.66
CA GLU A 133 17.24 -14.86 5.06
C GLU A 133 16.31 -13.69 5.46
N TYR A 134 16.22 -12.66 4.62
CA TYR A 134 15.27 -11.57 4.80
C TYR A 134 13.82 -12.06 4.86
N ARG A 135 13.43 -12.96 3.95
CA ARG A 135 12.09 -13.57 3.90
C ARG A 135 11.74 -14.34 5.17
N ARG A 136 12.70 -15.02 5.80
CA ARG A 136 12.48 -15.74 7.08
C ARG A 136 12.21 -14.80 8.25
N LYS A 137 12.73 -13.58 8.21
CA LYS A 137 12.62 -12.57 9.28
C LYS A 137 11.43 -11.63 9.12
N THR A 138 10.74 -11.68 7.98
CA THR A 138 9.68 -10.73 7.64
C THR A 138 8.35 -11.44 7.40
N TRP A 139 7.27 -10.71 7.75
CA TRP A 139 5.91 -11.13 7.48
C TRP A 139 5.48 -10.66 6.09
N PHE A 140 4.76 -11.51 5.33
CA PHE A 140 4.15 -11.26 4.00
C PHE A 140 5.05 -10.58 2.99
#